data_0f3ed12f4a7e700ff01604711d148600
#
_entry.id   0f3ed12f4a7e700ff01604711d148600
#
_cell.length_a   1.000
_cell.length_b   1.000
_cell.length_c   1.000
_cell.angle_alpha   90.00
_cell.angle_beta   90.00
_cell.angle_gamma   90.00
#
_symmetry.space_group_name_H-M   'P 1'
#
loop_
_entity.id
_entity.type
_entity.pdbx_description
1 polymer ?
#
loop_
_entity_poly.entity_id
_entity_poly.type
_entity_poly.pdbx_seq_one_letter_code
_entity_poly.pdbx_strand_id
1 'polypeptide(L)'
;MLIREGTDKNDVLLYLPHFKKVRRVEGQSQSSSFFGSVFSYSDVAMTHADDSTAKVLREEVCPGETLKCWVIEVTPATPKIRDRTGYSKSVQWVRQDNWVTVAGDFYDLKGKLWKKLKATKVKEVDPKNKKWLPHHIVLEDLLKNFSYYSNKIKY
;
A
#
# COMPACT_ATOMS: atom_id res chain seq x y z
N MET A 1 8.17 -3.64 -14.57
CA MET A 1 7.14 -4.50 -13.97
C MET A 1 5.86 -4.29 -14.75
N LEU A 2 5.15 -5.34 -15.13
CA LEU A 2 3.83 -5.26 -15.73
C LEU A 2 2.84 -5.88 -14.75
N ILE A 3 1.79 -5.13 -14.39
CA ILE A 3 0.68 -5.65 -13.60
C ILE A 3 -0.46 -5.84 -14.58
N ARG A 4 -0.95 -7.07 -14.72
CA ARG A 4 -2.11 -7.37 -15.53
C ARG A 4 -3.32 -7.52 -14.62
N GLU A 5 -4.31 -6.66 -14.80
CA GLU A 5 -5.63 -6.83 -14.17
C GLU A 5 -6.35 -8.01 -14.85
N GLY A 6 -6.75 -8.97 -14.05
CA GLY A 6 -7.63 -10.05 -14.45
C GLY A 6 -8.89 -10.04 -13.60
N THR A 7 -10.01 -10.51 -14.12
CA THR A 7 -11.29 -10.54 -13.43
C THR A 7 -11.28 -11.36 -12.14
N ASP A 8 -10.35 -12.31 -12.00
CA ASP A 8 -10.28 -13.20 -10.83
C ASP A 8 -8.96 -13.19 -10.06
N LYS A 9 -7.90 -12.60 -10.59
CA LYS A 9 -6.57 -12.59 -9.97
C LYS A 9 -5.74 -11.42 -10.45
N ASN A 10 -5.21 -10.61 -9.55
CA ASN A 10 -4.15 -9.68 -9.87
C ASN A 10 -2.87 -10.46 -10.16
N ASP A 11 -2.57 -10.67 -11.42
CA ASP A 11 -1.33 -11.28 -11.85
C ASP A 11 -0.23 -10.24 -11.82
N VAL A 12 0.72 -10.42 -10.93
CA VAL A 12 1.94 -9.62 -10.92
C VAL A 12 2.95 -10.29 -11.83
N LEU A 13 3.16 -9.71 -13.00
CA LEU A 13 4.15 -10.18 -13.96
C LEU A 13 5.39 -9.30 -13.87
N LEU A 14 6.51 -9.93 -13.55
CA LEU A 14 7.80 -9.27 -13.44
C LEU A 14 8.63 -9.59 -14.69
N TYR A 15 8.88 -8.57 -15.52
CA TYR A 15 9.85 -8.71 -16.62
C TYR A 15 11.26 -8.46 -16.08
N LEU A 16 12.14 -9.43 -16.29
CA LEU A 16 13.56 -9.38 -15.92
C LEU A 16 14.39 -9.10 -17.18
N PRO A 17 14.83 -7.86 -17.43
CA PRO A 17 15.48 -7.47 -18.69
C PRO A 17 16.77 -8.26 -18.98
N HIS A 18 17.59 -8.51 -17.96
CA HIS A 18 18.83 -9.26 -18.09
C HIS A 18 18.63 -10.70 -18.58
N PHE A 19 17.52 -11.32 -18.19
CA PHE A 19 17.20 -12.69 -18.57
C PHE A 19 16.19 -12.76 -19.73
N LYS A 20 15.66 -11.62 -20.18
CA LYS A 20 14.57 -11.50 -21.17
C LYS A 20 13.40 -12.45 -20.83
N LYS A 21 13.11 -12.65 -19.54
CA LYS A 21 12.08 -13.56 -19.04
C LYS A 21 11.03 -12.81 -18.26
N VAL A 22 9.79 -13.31 -18.36
CA VAL A 22 8.67 -12.89 -17.51
C VAL A 22 8.54 -13.92 -16.40
N ARG A 23 8.54 -13.45 -15.14
CA ARG A 23 8.23 -14.25 -13.96
C ARG A 23 6.89 -13.84 -13.40
N ARG A 24 6.02 -14.80 -13.14
CA ARG A 24 4.75 -14.59 -12.44
C ARG A 24 4.96 -14.71 -10.94
N VAL A 25 4.40 -13.78 -10.17
CA VAL A 25 4.42 -13.80 -8.70
C VAL A 25 3.00 -14.13 -8.23
N GLU A 26 2.82 -15.32 -7.66
CA GLU A 26 1.51 -15.85 -7.32
C GLU A 26 1.31 -16.01 -5.79
N GLY A 27 0.05 -15.88 -5.35
CA GLY A 27 -0.41 -16.25 -4.02
C GLY A 27 0.41 -15.63 -2.89
N GLN A 28 0.84 -16.44 -1.92
CA GLN A 28 1.63 -16.01 -0.76
C GLN A 28 2.98 -15.38 -1.13
N SER A 29 3.52 -15.66 -2.33
CA SER A 29 4.74 -15.01 -2.81
C SER A 29 4.56 -13.50 -3.00
N GLN A 30 3.33 -13.00 -3.10
CA GLN A 30 3.05 -11.56 -3.21
C GLN A 30 3.29 -10.80 -1.90
N SER A 31 3.28 -11.45 -0.73
CA SER A 31 3.68 -10.85 0.55
C SER A 31 5.20 -10.75 0.71
N SER A 32 5.98 -11.36 -0.18
CA SER A 32 7.45 -11.28 -0.13
C SER A 32 7.96 -9.91 -0.58
N SER A 33 9.21 -9.60 -0.17
CA SER A 33 9.87 -8.34 -0.46
C SER A 33 9.98 -8.06 -1.96
N PHE A 34 9.59 -6.86 -2.36
CA PHE A 34 9.73 -6.35 -3.72
C PHE A 34 11.17 -5.88 -3.94
N PHE A 35 11.97 -6.65 -4.68
CA PHE A 35 13.39 -6.40 -4.96
C PHE A 35 14.25 -6.11 -3.72
N GLY A 36 13.99 -6.80 -2.60
CA GLY A 36 14.74 -6.59 -1.37
C GLY A 36 14.37 -5.31 -0.60
N SER A 37 13.37 -4.57 -1.06
CA SER A 37 12.85 -3.41 -0.35
C SER A 37 11.91 -3.79 0.80
N VAL A 38 11.48 -2.83 1.59
CA VAL A 38 10.45 -2.99 2.63
C VAL A 38 9.05 -3.20 2.02
N PHE A 39 8.83 -2.72 0.80
CA PHE A 39 7.59 -2.98 0.06
C PHE A 39 7.50 -4.46 -0.32
N SER A 40 6.32 -5.02 -0.23
CA SER A 40 6.00 -6.33 -0.80
C SER A 40 5.47 -6.18 -2.23
N TYR A 41 5.38 -7.28 -2.98
CA TYR A 41 4.71 -7.27 -4.29
C TYR A 41 3.25 -6.86 -4.17
N SER A 42 2.56 -7.23 -3.08
CA SER A 42 1.18 -6.82 -2.83
C SER A 42 1.04 -5.32 -2.50
N ASP A 43 2.06 -4.69 -1.91
CA ASP A 43 2.04 -3.23 -1.63
C ASP A 43 2.11 -2.40 -2.91
N VAL A 44 2.72 -2.93 -3.97
CA VAL A 44 2.86 -2.25 -5.27
C VAL A 44 1.87 -2.74 -6.32
N ALA A 45 1.10 -3.79 -6.02
CA ALA A 45 0.03 -4.27 -6.87
C ALA A 45 -1.22 -3.40 -6.70
N MET A 46 -2.04 -3.34 -7.73
CA MET A 46 -3.36 -2.70 -7.59
C MET A 46 -4.26 -3.56 -6.72
N THR A 47 -4.98 -2.92 -5.81
CA THR A 47 -6.00 -3.55 -4.97
C THR A 47 -7.39 -3.16 -5.47
N HIS A 48 -8.31 -4.12 -5.50
CA HIS A 48 -9.70 -3.84 -5.79
C HIS A 48 -10.45 -3.44 -4.50
N ALA A 49 -11.50 -2.63 -4.65
CA ALA A 49 -12.32 -2.22 -3.50
C ALA A 49 -12.90 -3.42 -2.75
N ASP A 50 -13.24 -4.49 -3.47
CA ASP A 50 -13.82 -5.73 -2.92
C ASP A 50 -12.79 -6.62 -2.20
N ASP A 51 -11.51 -6.31 -2.32
CA ASP A 51 -10.44 -7.05 -1.64
C ASP A 51 -10.40 -6.78 -0.12
N SER A 52 -11.11 -5.76 0.35
CA SER A 52 -11.08 -5.36 1.76
C SER A 52 -12.39 -4.78 2.24
N THR A 53 -12.60 -4.83 3.53
CA THR A 53 -13.65 -4.10 4.22
C THR A 53 -13.04 -2.95 5.00
N ALA A 54 -13.72 -1.81 5.02
CA ALA A 54 -13.24 -0.61 5.69
C ALA A 54 -14.26 -0.14 6.74
N LYS A 55 -13.75 0.28 7.91
CA LYS A 55 -14.54 0.85 9.00
C LYS A 55 -13.91 2.16 9.45
N VAL A 56 -14.69 3.24 9.46
CA VAL A 56 -14.26 4.50 10.06
C VAL A 56 -14.21 4.33 11.58
N LEU A 57 -13.07 4.61 12.18
CA LEU A 57 -12.86 4.54 13.62
C LEU A 57 -13.12 5.90 14.28
N ARG A 58 -12.58 6.97 13.70
CA ARG A 58 -12.66 8.35 14.22
C ARG A 58 -12.17 9.36 13.20
N GLU A 59 -12.33 10.63 13.54
CA GLU A 59 -11.70 11.77 12.89
C GLU A 59 -10.60 12.32 13.79
N GLU A 60 -9.49 12.73 13.20
CA GLU A 60 -8.44 13.45 13.89
C GLU A 60 -7.59 14.31 12.94
N VAL A 61 -6.69 15.11 13.47
CA VAL A 61 -5.73 15.86 12.65
C VAL A 61 -4.76 14.87 12.00
N CYS A 62 -4.50 15.03 10.71
CA CYS A 62 -3.58 14.17 9.98
C CYS A 62 -2.17 14.24 10.57
N PRO A 63 -1.44 13.14 10.72
CA PRO A 63 -0.10 13.12 11.30
C PRO A 63 0.89 14.03 10.58
N GLY A 64 1.37 15.08 11.27
CA GLY A 64 2.33 16.06 10.72
C GLY A 64 1.73 17.10 9.78
N GLU A 65 0.41 17.25 9.76
CA GLU A 65 -0.33 18.26 8.99
C GLU A 65 -1.32 19.01 9.88
N THR A 66 -1.98 20.04 9.35
CA THR A 66 -3.07 20.78 10.02
C THR A 66 -4.45 20.37 9.54
N LEU A 67 -4.49 19.50 8.52
CA LEU A 67 -5.72 19.03 7.87
C LEU A 67 -6.36 17.89 8.66
N LYS A 68 -7.66 17.66 8.44
CA LYS A 68 -8.39 16.56 9.03
C LYS A 68 -8.28 15.27 8.22
N CYS A 69 -8.16 14.17 8.93
CA CYS A 69 -8.17 12.81 8.40
C CYS A 69 -9.33 12.00 8.96
N TRP A 70 -9.85 11.11 8.13
CA TRP A 70 -10.56 9.92 8.58
C TRP A 70 -9.52 8.88 9.00
N VAL A 71 -9.65 8.33 10.20
CA VAL A 71 -8.89 7.15 10.62
C VAL A 71 -9.76 5.93 10.33
N ILE A 72 -9.30 5.09 9.40
CA ILE A 72 -10.05 3.92 8.96
C ILE A 72 -9.27 2.64 9.28
N GLU A 73 -9.96 1.64 9.77
CA GLU A 73 -9.46 0.26 9.84
C GLU A 73 -9.85 -0.47 8.57
N VAL A 74 -8.87 -1.08 7.92
CA VAL A 74 -9.05 -1.87 6.70
C VAL A 74 -8.65 -3.30 6.99
N THR A 75 -9.54 -4.25 6.69
CA THR A 75 -9.31 -5.68 6.88
C THR A 75 -9.49 -6.42 5.56
N PRO A 76 -8.64 -7.43 5.24
CA PRO A 76 -8.82 -8.26 4.07
C PRO A 76 -10.18 -8.95 4.06
N ALA A 77 -10.89 -8.91 2.93
CA ALA A 77 -12.25 -9.47 2.81
C ALA A 77 -12.27 -10.99 2.93
N THR A 78 -11.19 -11.68 2.62
CA THR A 78 -11.10 -13.14 2.66
C THR A 78 -9.76 -13.63 3.23
N PRO A 79 -9.68 -14.85 3.80
CA PRO A 79 -8.43 -15.46 4.23
C PRO A 79 -7.39 -15.51 3.11
N LYS A 80 -7.80 -15.76 1.87
CA LYS A 80 -6.92 -15.79 0.70
C LYS A 80 -6.24 -14.44 0.45
N ILE A 81 -6.98 -13.34 0.58
CA ILE A 81 -6.43 -11.99 0.41
C ILE A 81 -5.50 -11.67 1.57
N ARG A 82 -5.87 -12.05 2.80
CA ARG A 82 -5.02 -11.90 3.99
C ARG A 82 -3.67 -12.59 3.80
N ASP A 83 -3.67 -13.84 3.34
CA ASP A 83 -2.44 -14.61 3.14
C ASP A 83 -1.61 -14.05 1.97
N ARG A 84 -2.28 -13.54 0.92
CA ARG A 84 -1.65 -12.88 -0.22
C ARG A 84 -0.95 -11.59 0.17
N THR A 85 -1.58 -10.76 0.99
CA THR A 85 -1.03 -9.45 1.42
C THR A 85 -0.05 -9.59 2.57
N GLY A 86 -0.21 -10.61 3.41
CA GLY A 86 0.57 -10.80 4.64
C GLY A 86 0.11 -9.89 5.79
N TYR A 87 -1.03 -9.20 5.63
CA TYR A 87 -1.58 -8.31 6.65
C TYR A 87 -2.86 -8.87 7.26
N SER A 88 -2.97 -8.82 8.60
CA SER A 88 -4.23 -9.10 9.29
C SER A 88 -5.20 -7.92 9.20
N LYS A 89 -4.66 -6.70 9.28
CA LYS A 89 -5.38 -5.43 9.12
C LYS A 89 -4.40 -4.29 8.88
N SER A 90 -4.93 -3.13 8.52
CA SER A 90 -4.22 -1.85 8.60
C SER A 90 -5.11 -0.76 9.20
N VAL A 91 -4.49 0.25 9.82
CA VAL A 91 -5.14 1.49 10.25
C VAL A 91 -4.55 2.61 9.42
N GLN A 92 -5.39 3.34 8.71
CA GLN A 92 -4.95 4.32 7.72
C GLN A 92 -5.54 5.71 8.04
N TRP A 93 -4.75 6.74 7.83
CA TRP A 93 -5.14 8.15 7.92
C TRP A 93 -5.35 8.67 6.51
N VAL A 94 -6.62 8.90 6.17
CA VAL A 94 -7.07 9.35 4.85
C VAL A 94 -7.53 10.79 4.95
N ARG A 95 -6.92 11.69 4.18
CA ARG A 95 -7.28 13.11 4.15
C ARG A 95 -8.72 13.30 3.71
N GLN A 96 -9.44 14.21 4.38
CA GLN A 96 -10.85 14.47 4.09
C GLN A 96 -11.04 15.33 2.83
N ASP A 97 -10.04 16.12 2.45
CA ASP A 97 -10.13 17.06 1.32
C ASP A 97 -9.85 16.41 -0.05
N ASN A 98 -9.08 15.31 -0.08
CA ASN A 98 -8.62 14.72 -1.35
C ASN A 98 -8.49 13.20 -1.36
N TRP A 99 -8.89 12.53 -0.27
CA TRP A 99 -8.91 11.07 -0.11
C TRP A 99 -7.54 10.38 -0.19
N VAL A 100 -6.45 11.13 -0.07
CA VAL A 100 -5.09 10.57 -0.06
C VAL A 100 -4.77 10.00 1.31
N THR A 101 -4.28 8.76 1.34
CA THR A 101 -3.71 8.16 2.54
C THR A 101 -2.35 8.79 2.84
N VAL A 102 -2.21 9.45 4.00
CA VAL A 102 -0.99 10.14 4.41
C VAL A 102 -0.20 9.40 5.48
N ALA A 103 -0.84 8.47 6.19
CA ALA A 103 -0.18 7.58 7.14
C ALA A 103 -0.89 6.23 7.18
N GLY A 104 -0.17 5.19 7.60
CA GLY A 104 -0.74 3.86 7.75
C GLY A 104 0.08 2.97 8.68
N ASP A 105 -0.59 2.27 9.56
CA ASP A 105 -0.06 1.23 10.44
C ASP A 105 -0.54 -0.13 9.93
N PHE A 106 0.40 -1.01 9.57
CA PHE A 106 0.11 -2.33 9.00
C PHE A 106 0.49 -3.43 9.99
N TYR A 107 -0.41 -4.35 10.20
CA TYR A 107 -0.28 -5.42 11.19
C TYR A 107 -0.06 -6.77 10.50
N ASP A 108 0.91 -7.54 10.98
CA ASP A 108 1.21 -8.88 10.48
C ASP A 108 0.05 -9.87 10.73
N LEU A 109 0.18 -11.12 10.25
CA LEU A 109 -0.84 -12.14 10.43
C LEU A 109 -1.10 -12.55 11.89
N LYS A 110 -0.16 -12.19 12.80
CA LYS A 110 -0.29 -12.41 14.25
C LYS A 110 -0.88 -11.20 14.97
N GLY A 111 -1.20 -10.13 14.24
CA GLY A 111 -1.75 -8.89 14.79
C GLY A 111 -0.70 -7.97 15.41
N LYS A 112 0.60 -8.21 15.18
CA LYS A 112 1.68 -7.33 15.64
C LYS A 112 1.90 -6.22 14.63
N LEU A 113 2.09 -4.99 15.10
CA LEU A 113 2.46 -3.85 14.25
C LEU A 113 3.78 -4.17 13.55
N TRP A 114 3.74 -4.18 12.23
CA TRP A 114 4.85 -4.60 11.38
C TRP A 114 5.45 -3.45 10.60
N LYS A 115 4.62 -2.70 9.87
CA LYS A 115 5.10 -1.61 9.02
C LYS A 115 4.37 -0.31 9.32
N LYS A 116 5.07 0.81 9.11
CA LYS A 116 4.48 2.15 9.15
C LYS A 116 4.72 2.87 7.84
N LEU A 117 3.64 3.42 7.29
CA LEU A 117 3.67 4.26 6.09
C LEU A 117 3.52 5.72 6.49
N LYS A 118 4.32 6.57 5.86
CA LYS A 118 4.16 8.02 5.89
C LYS A 118 4.27 8.56 4.47
N ALA A 119 3.24 9.28 4.03
CA ALA A 119 3.21 9.92 2.73
C ALA A 119 3.15 11.45 2.91
N THR A 120 3.99 12.16 2.18
CA THR A 120 4.11 13.62 2.26
C THR A 120 4.21 14.23 0.87
N LYS A 121 4.23 15.57 0.80
CA LYS A 121 4.29 16.31 -0.47
C LYS A 121 3.13 15.93 -1.39
N VAL A 122 1.91 15.88 -0.84
CA VAL A 122 0.70 15.61 -1.61
C VAL A 122 0.45 16.78 -2.56
N LYS A 123 0.32 16.49 -3.85
CA LYS A 123 0.10 17.46 -4.92
C LYS A 123 -1.02 17.01 -5.83
N GLU A 124 -1.75 17.98 -6.36
CA GLU A 124 -2.69 17.73 -7.43
C GLU A 124 -1.94 17.49 -8.73
N VAL A 125 -2.13 16.32 -9.32
CA VAL A 125 -1.44 15.87 -10.54
C VAL A 125 -2.33 15.91 -11.77
N ASP A 126 -3.64 15.91 -11.57
CA ASP A 126 -4.65 16.02 -12.63
C ASP A 126 -5.83 16.86 -12.10
N PRO A 127 -5.80 18.20 -12.30
CA PRO A 127 -6.87 19.10 -11.84
C PRO A 127 -8.22 18.77 -12.48
N LYS A 128 -8.22 18.30 -13.74
CA LYS A 128 -9.45 17.98 -14.47
C LYS A 128 -10.23 16.85 -13.81
N ASN A 129 -9.53 15.84 -13.30
CA ASN A 129 -10.11 14.67 -12.63
C ASN A 129 -9.93 14.73 -11.10
N LYS A 130 -9.44 15.87 -10.55
CA LYS A 130 -9.19 16.06 -9.11
C LYS A 130 -8.32 14.94 -8.51
N LYS A 131 -7.27 14.51 -9.24
CA LYS A 131 -6.36 13.46 -8.76
C LYS A 131 -5.21 14.06 -7.99
N TRP A 132 -5.00 13.54 -6.80
CA TRP A 132 -3.94 13.94 -5.89
C TRP A 132 -3.03 12.76 -5.60
N LEU A 133 -1.72 13.00 -5.57
CA LEU A 133 -0.74 11.95 -5.28
C LEU A 133 0.33 12.46 -4.32
N PRO A 134 0.80 11.60 -3.40
CA PRO A 134 1.98 11.90 -2.59
C PRO A 134 3.23 11.75 -3.45
N HIS A 135 4.15 12.71 -3.36
CA HIS A 135 5.43 12.66 -4.08
C HIS A 135 6.58 12.11 -3.23
N HIS A 136 6.32 11.82 -1.97
CA HIS A 136 7.28 11.22 -1.06
C HIS A 136 6.57 10.24 -0.15
N ILE A 137 6.96 8.97 -0.24
CA ILE A 137 6.43 7.88 0.58
C ILE A 137 7.59 7.22 1.30
N VAL A 138 7.44 7.03 2.59
CA VAL A 138 8.35 6.27 3.45
C VAL A 138 7.58 5.08 3.98
N LEU A 139 8.13 3.89 3.86
CA LEU A 139 7.64 2.68 4.51
C LEU A 139 8.75 2.14 5.40
N GLU A 140 8.45 1.98 6.67
CA GLU A 140 9.36 1.48 7.70
C GLU A 140 8.93 0.07 8.13
N ASP A 141 9.90 -0.87 8.19
CA ASP A 141 9.70 -2.22 8.72
C ASP A 141 10.22 -2.28 10.15
N LEU A 142 9.31 -2.33 11.11
CA LEU A 142 9.62 -2.32 12.54
C LEU A 142 10.19 -3.65 13.05
N LEU A 143 10.03 -4.74 12.30
CA LEU A 143 10.56 -6.05 12.67
C LEU A 143 12.02 -6.24 12.22
N LYS A 144 12.44 -5.49 11.19
CA LYS A 144 13.78 -5.60 10.60
C LYS A 144 14.68 -4.40 10.88
N ASN A 145 14.18 -3.36 11.58
CA ASN A 145 14.87 -2.07 11.77
C ASN A 145 15.37 -1.43 10.45
N PHE A 146 14.67 -1.67 9.35
CA PHE A 146 14.97 -1.09 8.05
C PHE A 146 13.93 -0.06 7.64
N SER A 147 14.39 1.15 7.26
CA SER A 147 13.56 2.18 6.63
C SER A 147 13.92 2.28 5.17
N TYR A 148 12.94 2.29 4.28
CA TYR A 148 13.14 2.49 2.85
C TYR A 148 12.45 3.77 2.39
N TYR A 149 13.22 4.66 1.74
CA TYR A 149 12.73 5.92 1.20
C TYR A 149 12.46 5.77 -0.30
N SER A 150 11.23 5.88 -0.73
CA SER A 150 10.92 6.03 -2.16
C SER A 150 11.00 7.51 -2.56
N ASN A 151 12.17 7.91 -3.04
CA ASN A 151 12.37 9.24 -3.61
C ASN A 151 12.13 9.20 -5.12
N LYS A 152 10.93 9.36 -5.59
CA LYS A 152 10.48 9.51 -6.99
C LYS A 152 9.61 8.36 -7.48
N ILE A 153 8.34 8.50 -7.30
CA ILE A 153 7.40 7.94 -8.26
C ILE A 153 7.43 8.89 -9.47
N LYS A 154 8.11 8.50 -10.56
CA LYS A 154 7.96 9.14 -11.87
C LYS A 154 6.79 8.46 -12.55
N TYR A 155 5.74 9.21 -12.81
CA TYR A 155 4.62 8.83 -13.67
C TYR A 155 4.93 9.18 -15.11
#